data_0ba8bb8b9eef469a6eb9ab8491adb923
#
_entry.id   0ba8bb8b9eef469a6eb9ab8491adb923
#
_cell.length_a   1.000
_cell.length_b   1.000
_cell.length_c   1.000
_cell.angle_alpha   90.00
_cell.angle_beta   90.00
_cell.angle_gamma   90.00
#
_symmetry.space_group_name_H-M   'P 1'
#
loop_
_entity.id
_entity.type
_entity.pdbx_description
1 polymer ?
#
loop_
_entity_poly.entity_id
_entity_poly.type
_entity_poly.pdbx_seq_one_letter_code
_entity_poly.pdbx_strand_id
1 'polypeptide(L)'
;MRRRLRAGVWLGWLLAALTWASPAAPEPVAEALQAALAAPSLTAGPPLYAPELLRPLYAARGHAPLWDARRADAARAELTGAAAHGLRAADYHLAAIDAQRADRSPAGQAMLDLLLSDGLLMLGSHVRGGKIEVGGLTPRRRLLAVDADLPARLQQAESAAAFLSGLSSSLAGYPRLQQALAHYRAIAATGGWPLLPDGPTLRPGDRDPLLAVLRQRLAREGMDGPVGDGEALFDAPLEAAVRRFQARHGLDVDGAIGRQTRRALNTPATVRVDQLIANLERRRWLGEAPGRRQVRVNVAAFTLEAIDGPAVALRMRVVVGQPYRPTPEFSDRIRYLVLNPYWEVPPRLAAQDKLPLIRRDPGYLAREHIRVLSGWAEDARQIDPPSIDWQRVRTPLPYRLRQDPGPWNALGRVKFMFPNGHDVYLHDTPARALFAHAERGFSSGCIRLQEPLALADWLLAGDPRWSPEALRAAIDGGNTRTVNLREPVPVYLLYWTAWVNSDGAVQFRRDIYDRDAPLAAALATPIQGD
;
A
#
# COMPACT_ATOMS: atom_id res chain seq x y z
N MET A 1 26.71 -48.41 -78.08
CA MET A 1 26.47 -47.65 -79.34
C MET A 1 25.98 -46.26 -78.97
N ARG A 2 26.85 -45.23 -79.17
CA ARG A 2 26.65 -43.98 -79.90
C ARG A 2 25.30 -43.24 -79.63
N ARG A 3 25.23 -41.97 -79.20
CA ARG A 3 25.82 -40.77 -79.78
C ARG A 3 25.79 -39.59 -78.81
N ARG A 4 26.81 -38.78 -78.82
CA ARG A 4 26.93 -37.44 -78.23
C ARG A 4 26.10 -36.46 -79.04
N LEU A 5 25.41 -35.51 -78.34
CA LEU A 5 25.14 -34.21 -78.94
C LEU A 5 25.37 -33.08 -77.91
N ARG A 6 26.21 -32.18 -78.28
CA ARG A 6 26.57 -30.92 -77.59
C ARG A 6 25.43 -29.92 -77.85
N ALA A 7 25.04 -29.15 -76.86
CA ALA A 7 24.32 -27.90 -77.05
C ALA A 7 24.88 -26.83 -76.10
N GLY A 8 25.13 -25.70 -76.68
CA GLY A 8 25.94 -24.60 -76.20
C GLY A 8 25.32 -23.78 -75.06
N VAL A 9 26.22 -23.19 -74.27
CA VAL A 9 25.92 -22.26 -73.20
C VAL A 9 25.74 -20.88 -73.80
N TRP A 10 24.53 -20.31 -73.62
CA TRP A 10 24.31 -18.88 -73.80
C TRP A 10 24.32 -18.22 -72.41
N LEU A 11 25.37 -17.43 -72.13
CA LEU A 11 25.46 -16.54 -70.96
C LEU A 11 24.65 -15.29 -71.23
N GLY A 12 23.43 -15.21 -70.70
CA GLY A 12 22.65 -13.98 -70.70
C GLY A 12 23.00 -13.18 -69.43
N TRP A 13 23.63 -12.02 -69.60
CA TRP A 13 23.83 -11.06 -68.52
C TRP A 13 22.50 -10.38 -68.19
N LEU A 14 21.88 -10.76 -67.06
CA LEU A 14 20.80 -9.98 -66.45
C LEU A 14 21.44 -8.83 -65.66
N LEU A 15 21.44 -7.62 -66.20
CA LEU A 15 21.64 -6.39 -65.46
C LEU A 15 20.46 -6.20 -64.49
N ALA A 16 20.62 -6.57 -63.24
CA ALA A 16 19.72 -6.18 -62.17
C ALA A 16 19.91 -4.65 -61.94
N ALA A 17 18.98 -3.86 -62.44
CA ALA A 17 18.87 -2.45 -62.07
C ALA A 17 18.46 -2.40 -60.59
N LEU A 18 19.43 -2.16 -59.72
CA LEU A 18 19.20 -1.71 -58.34
C LEU A 18 18.53 -0.34 -58.41
N THR A 19 17.22 -0.30 -58.42
CA THR A 19 16.48 0.92 -58.13
C THR A 19 16.76 1.28 -56.68
N TRP A 20 17.62 2.24 -56.45
CA TRP A 20 17.71 2.92 -55.17
C TRP A 20 16.35 3.59 -54.96
N ALA A 21 15.51 3.00 -54.08
CA ALA A 21 14.36 3.69 -53.56
C ALA A 21 14.90 4.90 -52.80
N SER A 22 14.70 6.10 -53.34
CA SER A 22 14.91 7.33 -52.59
C SER A 22 14.11 7.20 -51.30
N PRO A 23 14.69 7.51 -50.12
CA PRO A 23 13.92 7.55 -48.90
C PRO A 23 12.71 8.45 -49.12
N ALA A 24 11.51 7.95 -48.90
CA ALA A 24 10.29 8.74 -48.96
C ALA A 24 10.51 10.00 -48.09
N ALA A 25 10.14 11.17 -48.62
CA ALA A 25 10.20 12.41 -47.84
C ALA A 25 9.43 12.20 -46.53
N PRO A 26 9.98 12.61 -45.37
CA PRO A 26 9.29 12.44 -44.10
C PRO A 26 7.92 13.11 -44.18
N GLU A 27 6.89 12.45 -43.63
CA GLU A 27 5.55 13.02 -43.59
C GLU A 27 5.56 14.34 -42.80
N PRO A 28 4.77 15.36 -43.19
CA PRO A 28 4.80 16.70 -42.56
C PRO A 28 4.58 16.67 -41.02
N VAL A 29 3.86 15.70 -40.51
CA VAL A 29 3.65 15.53 -39.07
C VAL A 29 4.91 14.99 -38.38
N ALA A 30 5.67 14.11 -39.06
CA ALA A 30 6.94 13.58 -38.52
C ALA A 30 8.00 14.68 -38.39
N GLU A 31 8.07 15.58 -39.40
CA GLU A 31 8.94 16.77 -39.33
C GLU A 31 8.55 17.71 -38.18
N ALA A 32 7.23 17.93 -37.97
CA ALA A 32 6.73 18.76 -36.89
C ALA A 32 7.00 18.11 -35.51
N LEU A 33 6.87 16.80 -35.36
CA LEU A 33 7.22 16.05 -34.13
C LEU A 33 8.72 16.18 -33.82
N GLN A 34 9.58 16.01 -34.84
CA GLN A 34 11.02 16.15 -34.68
C GLN A 34 11.40 17.57 -34.23
N ALA A 35 10.81 18.60 -34.88
CA ALA A 35 11.06 20.00 -34.56
C ALA A 35 10.58 20.33 -33.11
N ALA A 36 9.39 19.88 -32.73
CA ALA A 36 8.87 20.10 -31.39
C ALA A 36 9.76 19.47 -30.31
N LEU A 37 10.23 18.24 -30.52
CA LEU A 37 11.07 17.53 -29.55
C LEU A 37 12.52 18.04 -29.49
N ALA A 38 13.00 18.70 -30.55
CA ALA A 38 14.33 19.34 -30.61
C ALA A 38 14.36 20.68 -29.87
N ALA A 39 13.23 21.35 -29.70
CA ALA A 39 13.15 22.64 -29.02
C ALA A 39 13.57 22.52 -27.55
N PRO A 40 14.36 23.47 -26.99
CA PRO A 40 14.80 23.48 -25.61
C PRO A 40 13.63 23.59 -24.60
N SER A 41 12.60 24.32 -24.97
CA SER A 41 11.30 24.36 -24.32
C SER A 41 10.21 24.25 -25.37
N LEU A 42 9.15 23.49 -25.11
CA LEU A 42 7.97 23.47 -25.95
C LEU A 42 7.27 24.83 -25.83
N THR A 43 7.61 25.74 -26.75
CA THR A 43 7.23 27.17 -26.69
C THR A 43 5.76 27.42 -27.03
N ALA A 44 4.98 26.40 -27.40
CA ALA A 44 3.62 26.56 -27.93
C ALA A 44 2.59 25.59 -27.34
N GLY A 45 2.68 25.28 -26.03
CA GLY A 45 1.71 24.40 -25.35
C GLY A 45 1.96 24.28 -23.85
N PRO A 46 1.15 23.52 -23.12
CA PRO A 46 1.43 23.23 -21.72
C PRO A 46 2.74 22.46 -21.59
N PRO A 47 3.50 22.65 -20.49
CA PRO A 47 4.74 21.93 -20.26
C PRO A 47 4.48 20.42 -20.23
N LEU A 48 5.30 19.64 -20.93
CA LEU A 48 5.27 18.18 -20.86
C LEU A 48 5.90 17.69 -19.55
N TYR A 49 5.39 16.60 -19.02
CA TYR A 49 5.87 15.99 -17.78
C TYR A 49 7.16 15.17 -17.97
N ALA A 50 7.31 14.56 -19.16
CA ALA A 50 8.36 13.58 -19.43
C ALA A 50 9.03 13.75 -20.81
N PRO A 51 9.50 14.94 -21.18
CA PRO A 51 10.11 15.17 -22.48
C PRO A 51 11.34 14.27 -22.74
N GLU A 52 12.06 13.90 -21.67
CA GLU A 52 13.20 12.99 -21.72
C GLU A 52 12.83 11.55 -22.12
N LEU A 53 11.61 11.10 -21.87
CA LEU A 53 11.12 9.80 -22.30
C LEU A 53 10.44 9.85 -23.68
N LEU A 54 9.84 10.98 -24.04
CA LEU A 54 9.22 11.17 -25.35
C LEU A 54 10.26 11.22 -26.45
N ARG A 55 11.40 11.91 -26.26
CA ARG A 55 12.46 11.99 -27.26
C ARG A 55 12.91 10.62 -27.77
N PRO A 56 13.37 9.68 -26.95
CA PRO A 56 13.76 8.36 -27.42
C PRO A 56 12.59 7.54 -27.98
N LEU A 57 11.37 7.70 -27.46
CA LEU A 57 10.18 7.02 -27.97
C LEU A 57 9.94 7.39 -29.47
N TYR A 58 9.91 8.68 -29.78
CA TYR A 58 9.66 9.14 -31.16
C TYR A 58 10.88 8.96 -32.04
N ALA A 59 12.11 9.12 -31.56
CA ALA A 59 13.31 8.83 -32.31
C ALA A 59 13.37 7.37 -32.80
N ALA A 60 13.02 6.41 -31.93
CA ALA A 60 12.96 4.99 -32.29
C ALA A 60 11.93 4.67 -33.39
N ARG A 61 10.97 5.58 -33.63
CA ARG A 61 9.91 5.47 -34.64
C ARG A 61 10.19 6.31 -35.89
N GLY A 62 11.36 6.93 -36.00
CA GLY A 62 11.64 7.90 -37.05
C GLY A 62 10.71 9.13 -37.02
N HIS A 63 10.26 9.50 -35.81
CA HIS A 63 9.29 10.54 -35.51
C HIS A 63 7.88 10.32 -36.11
N ALA A 64 7.54 9.09 -36.54
CA ALA A 64 6.18 8.78 -36.99
C ALA A 64 5.17 8.94 -35.81
N PRO A 65 3.97 9.49 -36.06
CA PRO A 65 2.92 9.63 -35.08
C PRO A 65 2.58 8.30 -34.40
N LEU A 66 2.29 8.33 -33.10
CA LEU A 66 1.85 7.16 -32.35
C LEU A 66 0.33 6.93 -32.46
N TRP A 67 -0.42 8.01 -32.68
CA TRP A 67 -1.88 8.02 -32.60
C TRP A 67 -2.49 8.40 -33.98
N ASP A 68 -3.21 7.47 -34.61
CA ASP A 68 -4.22 7.80 -35.60
C ASP A 68 -5.49 8.33 -34.90
N ALA A 69 -6.45 8.84 -35.65
CA ALA A 69 -7.66 9.48 -35.11
C ALA A 69 -8.44 8.55 -34.14
N ARG A 70 -8.57 7.25 -34.47
CA ARG A 70 -9.28 6.26 -33.64
C ARG A 70 -8.51 5.96 -32.36
N ARG A 71 -7.21 5.77 -32.45
CA ARG A 71 -6.35 5.51 -31.29
C ARG A 71 -6.24 6.74 -30.40
N ALA A 72 -6.24 7.96 -30.96
CA ALA A 72 -6.25 9.21 -30.24
C ALA A 72 -7.54 9.38 -29.39
N ASP A 73 -8.70 9.05 -29.98
CA ASP A 73 -9.98 9.06 -29.26
C ASP A 73 -9.98 8.04 -28.11
N ALA A 74 -9.48 6.84 -28.36
CA ALA A 74 -9.36 5.81 -27.32
C ALA A 74 -8.37 6.23 -26.21
N ALA A 75 -7.22 6.80 -26.54
CA ALA A 75 -6.24 7.31 -25.60
C ALA A 75 -6.82 8.41 -24.70
N ARG A 76 -7.54 9.36 -25.33
CA ARG A 76 -8.26 10.42 -24.59
C ARG A 76 -9.32 9.85 -23.64
N ALA A 77 -10.06 8.82 -24.07
CA ALA A 77 -11.05 8.16 -23.22
C ALA A 77 -10.40 7.53 -21.96
N GLU A 78 -9.22 6.91 -22.10
CA GLU A 78 -8.46 6.39 -20.97
C GLU A 78 -7.99 7.49 -20.01
N LEU A 79 -7.48 8.61 -20.53
CA LEU A 79 -7.12 9.76 -19.70
C LEU A 79 -8.33 10.34 -18.96
N THR A 80 -9.49 10.42 -19.60
CA THR A 80 -10.76 10.79 -18.96
C THR A 80 -11.14 9.78 -17.87
N GLY A 81 -10.87 8.49 -18.12
CA GLY A 81 -11.08 7.36 -17.21
C GLY A 81 -10.17 7.33 -15.98
N ALA A 82 -9.19 8.23 -15.84
CA ALA A 82 -8.28 8.28 -14.69
C ALA A 82 -9.00 8.29 -13.34
N ALA A 83 -10.25 8.79 -13.32
CA ALA A 83 -11.11 8.74 -12.15
C ALA A 83 -11.37 7.31 -11.62
N ALA A 84 -11.39 6.28 -12.48
CA ALA A 84 -11.51 4.89 -12.05
C ALA A 84 -10.32 4.42 -11.20
N HIS A 85 -9.18 5.08 -11.35
CA HIS A 85 -8.00 4.89 -10.52
C HIS A 85 -7.97 5.80 -9.27
N GLY A 86 -9.02 6.59 -9.01
CA GLY A 86 -9.03 7.60 -7.95
C GLY A 86 -8.12 8.80 -8.23
N LEU A 87 -7.80 9.04 -9.52
CA LEU A 87 -6.93 10.12 -9.98
C LEU A 87 -7.74 11.19 -10.70
N ARG A 88 -7.21 12.41 -10.78
CA ARG A 88 -7.87 13.53 -11.48
C ARG A 88 -7.52 13.47 -12.96
N ALA A 89 -8.52 13.36 -13.81
CA ALA A 89 -8.35 13.37 -15.25
C ALA A 89 -7.70 14.67 -15.77
N ALA A 90 -8.01 15.81 -15.13
CA ALA A 90 -7.44 17.11 -15.47
C ALA A 90 -5.91 17.20 -15.33
N ASP A 91 -5.29 16.29 -14.57
CA ASP A 91 -3.83 16.26 -14.39
C ASP A 91 -3.08 15.68 -15.59
N TYR A 92 -3.77 15.20 -16.62
CA TYR A 92 -3.17 14.49 -17.76
C TYR A 92 -3.48 15.19 -19.09
N HIS A 93 -3.26 16.50 -19.16
CA HIS A 93 -3.38 17.36 -20.34
C HIS A 93 -4.77 17.40 -20.99
N LEU A 94 -5.86 16.91 -20.38
CA LEU A 94 -7.16 16.78 -21.05
C LEU A 94 -7.65 18.07 -21.69
N ALA A 95 -7.57 19.21 -20.99
CA ALA A 95 -8.03 20.49 -21.54
C ALA A 95 -7.21 20.91 -22.77
N ALA A 96 -5.89 20.70 -22.74
CA ALA A 96 -5.01 21.00 -23.88
C ALA A 96 -5.24 20.04 -25.06
N ILE A 97 -5.45 18.74 -24.76
CA ILE A 97 -5.82 17.73 -25.78
C ILE A 97 -7.11 18.14 -26.47
N ASP A 98 -8.15 18.55 -25.70
CA ASP A 98 -9.43 18.95 -26.27
C ASP A 98 -9.34 20.21 -27.13
N ALA A 99 -8.56 21.20 -26.71
CA ALA A 99 -8.29 22.39 -27.48
C ALA A 99 -7.54 22.07 -28.80
N GLN A 100 -6.57 21.14 -28.74
CA GLN A 100 -5.70 20.79 -29.86
C GLN A 100 -6.40 19.94 -30.94
N ARG A 101 -7.47 19.23 -30.60
CA ARG A 101 -8.19 18.31 -31.53
C ARG A 101 -8.77 18.99 -32.78
N ALA A 102 -9.06 20.27 -32.71
CA ALA A 102 -9.58 21.03 -33.84
C ALA A 102 -8.50 21.44 -34.86
N ASP A 103 -7.23 21.51 -34.44
CA ASP A 103 -6.11 21.90 -35.29
C ASP A 103 -5.64 20.73 -36.17
N ARG A 104 -5.86 20.85 -37.47
CA ARG A 104 -5.48 19.85 -38.48
C ARG A 104 -4.15 20.13 -39.14
N SER A 105 -3.46 21.19 -38.75
CA SER A 105 -2.10 21.47 -39.22
C SER A 105 -1.12 20.39 -38.80
N PRO A 106 -0.02 20.15 -39.49
CA PRO A 106 1.01 19.21 -39.06
C PRO A 106 1.53 19.50 -37.64
N ALA A 107 1.71 20.78 -37.31
CA ALA A 107 2.12 21.19 -35.97
C ALA A 107 1.06 20.87 -34.90
N GLY A 108 -0.23 21.08 -35.21
CA GLY A 108 -1.35 20.75 -34.34
C GLY A 108 -1.47 19.24 -34.09
N GLN A 109 -1.35 18.45 -35.15
CA GLN A 109 -1.37 16.99 -35.03
C GLN A 109 -0.16 16.45 -34.21
N ALA A 110 1.03 17.02 -34.44
CA ALA A 110 2.22 16.68 -33.64
C ALA A 110 2.05 17.03 -32.16
N MET A 111 1.49 18.20 -31.83
CA MET A 111 1.24 18.59 -30.45
C MET A 111 0.20 17.68 -29.79
N LEU A 112 -0.88 17.33 -30.48
CA LEU A 112 -1.89 16.38 -29.98
C LEU A 112 -1.26 15.01 -29.66
N ASP A 113 -0.40 14.52 -30.57
CA ASP A 113 0.30 13.25 -30.44
C ASP A 113 1.22 13.24 -29.20
N LEU A 114 1.96 14.31 -28.97
CA LEU A 114 2.83 14.50 -27.80
C LEU A 114 2.02 14.59 -26.51
N LEU A 115 0.94 15.36 -26.46
CA LEU A 115 0.11 15.52 -25.27
C LEU A 115 -0.56 14.22 -24.84
N LEU A 116 -1.05 13.43 -25.80
CA LEU A 116 -1.63 12.11 -25.55
C LEU A 116 -0.58 11.14 -24.98
N SER A 117 0.60 11.10 -25.59
CA SER A 117 1.69 10.23 -25.16
C SER A 117 2.19 10.60 -23.76
N ASP A 118 2.41 11.89 -23.51
CA ASP A 118 2.90 12.42 -22.23
C ASP A 118 1.88 12.18 -21.11
N GLY A 119 0.61 12.49 -21.38
CA GLY A 119 -0.48 12.24 -20.43
C GLY A 119 -0.61 10.76 -20.07
N LEU A 120 -0.49 9.84 -21.04
CA LEU A 120 -0.53 8.40 -20.78
C LEU A 120 0.70 7.90 -20.04
N LEU A 121 1.89 8.38 -20.34
CA LEU A 121 3.11 8.03 -19.60
C LEU A 121 3.01 8.48 -18.15
N MET A 122 2.53 9.71 -17.90
CA MET A 122 2.33 10.22 -16.54
C MET A 122 1.24 9.44 -15.80
N LEU A 123 0.09 9.16 -16.43
CA LEU A 123 -0.97 8.34 -15.83
C LEU A 123 -0.46 6.93 -15.55
N GLY A 124 0.29 6.32 -16.47
CA GLY A 124 0.92 5.02 -16.30
C GLY A 124 1.89 4.98 -15.13
N SER A 125 2.74 6.00 -14.98
CA SER A 125 3.64 6.16 -13.84
C SER A 125 2.86 6.24 -12.53
N HIS A 126 1.80 7.04 -12.50
CA HIS A 126 0.96 7.15 -11.30
C HIS A 126 0.18 5.87 -10.98
N VAL A 127 -0.30 5.14 -11.97
CA VAL A 127 -0.95 3.82 -11.78
C VAL A 127 0.05 2.79 -11.26
N ARG A 128 1.29 2.82 -11.73
CA ARG A 128 2.34 1.87 -11.34
C ARG A 128 2.91 2.12 -9.94
N GLY A 129 3.20 3.38 -9.61
CA GLY A 129 3.97 3.73 -8.42
C GLY A 129 3.32 4.75 -7.46
N GLY A 130 2.07 5.17 -7.75
CA GLY A 130 1.34 6.19 -6.99
C GLY A 130 1.58 7.63 -7.48
N LYS A 131 0.61 8.50 -7.28
CA LYS A 131 0.71 9.95 -7.53
C LYS A 131 1.39 10.66 -6.36
N ILE A 132 1.23 10.17 -5.13
CA ILE A 132 1.76 10.76 -3.90
C ILE A 132 3.02 10.00 -3.48
N GLU A 133 4.03 10.71 -2.99
CA GLU A 133 5.23 10.07 -2.43
C GLU A 133 4.90 9.29 -1.16
N VAL A 134 5.54 8.13 -0.99
CA VAL A 134 5.35 7.28 0.20
C VAL A 134 5.76 8.04 1.45
N GLY A 135 4.86 8.09 2.42
CA GLY A 135 5.08 8.78 3.69
C GLY A 135 4.93 10.31 3.62
N GLY A 136 4.60 10.87 2.44
CA GLY A 136 4.34 12.28 2.21
C GLY A 136 2.90 12.58 1.80
N LEU A 137 2.64 13.84 1.50
CA LEU A 137 1.37 14.35 0.94
C LEU A 137 1.62 15.21 -0.31
N THR A 138 2.81 15.12 -0.89
CA THR A 138 3.19 15.90 -2.07
C THR A 138 2.96 15.07 -3.34
N PRO A 139 2.22 15.61 -4.34
CA PRO A 139 2.08 14.98 -5.63
C PRO A 139 3.42 14.89 -6.36
N ARG A 140 3.70 13.74 -6.98
CA ARG A 140 4.86 13.55 -7.85
C ARG A 140 4.65 14.31 -9.16
N ARG A 141 5.64 15.09 -9.53
CA ARG A 141 5.62 15.91 -10.76
C ARG A 141 6.51 15.34 -11.86
N ARG A 142 7.34 14.34 -11.54
CA ARG A 142 8.30 13.72 -12.46
C ARG A 142 8.17 12.23 -12.42
N LEU A 143 8.50 11.59 -13.51
CA LEU A 143 8.61 10.14 -13.61
C LEU A 143 9.77 9.64 -12.73
N LEU A 144 9.63 8.43 -12.22
CA LEU A 144 10.68 7.77 -11.45
C LEU A 144 11.65 7.03 -12.38
N ALA A 145 12.85 6.73 -11.91
CA ALA A 145 13.81 5.91 -12.66
C ALA A 145 13.21 4.54 -13.06
N VAL A 146 12.33 3.98 -12.24
CA VAL A 146 11.62 2.73 -12.56
C VAL A 146 10.64 2.85 -13.72
N ASP A 147 10.30 4.06 -14.16
CA ASP A 147 9.37 4.32 -15.26
C ASP A 147 10.05 4.35 -16.63
N ALA A 148 11.37 4.15 -16.70
CA ALA A 148 12.14 4.21 -17.95
C ALA A 148 11.68 3.21 -19.03
N ASP A 149 11.00 2.12 -18.67
CA ASP A 149 10.44 1.13 -19.58
C ASP A 149 9.02 1.47 -20.07
N LEU A 150 8.35 2.48 -19.50
CA LEU A 150 6.98 2.86 -19.88
C LEU A 150 6.84 3.24 -21.36
N PRO A 151 7.78 3.99 -21.99
CA PRO A 151 7.69 4.28 -23.42
C PRO A 151 7.65 3.01 -24.29
N ALA A 152 8.52 2.03 -23.98
CA ALA A 152 8.54 0.76 -24.69
C ALA A 152 7.25 -0.04 -24.48
N ARG A 153 6.73 -0.07 -23.26
CA ARG A 153 5.43 -0.70 -22.95
C ARG A 153 4.27 -0.02 -23.67
N LEU A 154 4.24 1.31 -23.72
CA LEU A 154 3.22 2.08 -24.44
C LEU A 154 3.26 1.78 -25.94
N GLN A 155 4.47 1.73 -26.53
CA GLN A 155 4.65 1.42 -27.93
C GLN A 155 4.23 -0.01 -28.32
N GLN A 156 4.48 -0.98 -27.42
CA GLN A 156 4.17 -2.40 -27.62
C GLN A 156 2.69 -2.73 -27.36
N ALA A 157 2.00 -1.89 -26.60
CA ALA A 157 0.61 -2.14 -26.23
C ALA A 157 -0.33 -2.02 -27.46
N GLU A 158 -1.26 -2.94 -27.58
CA GLU A 158 -2.30 -2.92 -28.63
C GLU A 158 -3.19 -1.66 -28.56
N SER A 159 -3.37 -1.13 -27.35
CA SER A 159 -4.17 0.07 -27.08
C SER A 159 -3.74 0.76 -25.79
N ALA A 160 -4.18 2.02 -25.60
CA ALA A 160 -4.00 2.74 -24.34
C ALA A 160 -4.63 2.00 -23.14
N ALA A 161 -5.79 1.37 -23.35
CA ALA A 161 -6.45 0.53 -22.34
C ALA A 161 -5.58 -0.68 -21.96
N ALA A 162 -5.01 -1.40 -22.94
CA ALA A 162 -4.10 -2.53 -22.70
C ALA A 162 -2.84 -2.08 -21.95
N PHE A 163 -2.28 -0.93 -22.28
CA PHE A 163 -1.15 -0.34 -21.56
C PHE A 163 -1.47 -0.14 -20.08
N LEU A 164 -2.56 0.57 -19.75
CA LEU A 164 -2.94 0.87 -18.36
C LEU A 164 -3.39 -0.38 -17.59
N SER A 165 -4.14 -1.27 -18.24
CA SER A 165 -4.56 -2.53 -17.60
C SER A 165 -3.38 -3.44 -17.31
N GLY A 166 -2.38 -3.49 -18.19
CA GLY A 166 -1.14 -4.23 -17.95
C GLY A 166 -0.38 -3.75 -16.72
N LEU A 167 -0.38 -2.44 -16.45
CA LEU A 167 0.23 -1.86 -15.25
C LEU A 167 -0.60 -2.12 -13.99
N SER A 168 -1.93 -1.98 -14.06
CA SER A 168 -2.82 -2.12 -12.90
C SER A 168 -3.08 -3.57 -12.49
N SER A 169 -3.08 -4.51 -13.42
CA SER A 169 -3.32 -5.93 -13.14
C SER A 169 -2.19 -6.60 -12.37
N SER A 170 -0.97 -6.09 -12.46
CA SER A 170 0.17 -6.55 -11.66
C SER A 170 0.02 -6.21 -10.16
N LEU A 171 -0.84 -5.25 -9.81
CA LEU A 171 -1.08 -4.83 -8.44
C LEU A 171 -2.17 -5.71 -7.80
N ALA A 172 -1.77 -6.57 -6.86
CA ALA A 172 -2.67 -7.54 -6.22
C ALA A 172 -3.95 -6.89 -5.63
N GLY A 173 -5.12 -7.30 -6.14
CA GLY A 173 -6.43 -6.83 -5.68
C GLY A 173 -6.84 -5.42 -6.15
N TYR A 174 -6.02 -4.75 -6.97
CA TYR A 174 -6.28 -3.41 -7.48
C TYR A 174 -7.57 -3.32 -8.33
N PRO A 175 -7.82 -4.19 -9.32
CA PRO A 175 -9.05 -4.14 -10.10
C PRO A 175 -10.32 -4.29 -9.25
N ARG A 176 -10.27 -5.09 -8.19
CA ARG A 176 -11.40 -5.23 -7.26
C ARG A 176 -11.66 -3.94 -6.46
N LEU A 177 -10.60 -3.22 -6.08
CA LEU A 177 -10.73 -1.91 -5.44
C LEU A 177 -11.34 -0.87 -6.40
N GLN A 178 -11.01 -0.91 -7.70
CA GLN A 178 -11.64 -0.05 -8.71
C GLN A 178 -13.15 -0.33 -8.83
N GLN A 179 -13.54 -1.59 -8.85
CA GLN A 179 -14.95 -2.00 -8.85
C GLN A 179 -15.68 -1.52 -7.59
N ALA A 180 -15.05 -1.66 -6.41
CA ALA A 180 -15.58 -1.14 -5.16
C ALA A 180 -15.74 0.38 -5.21
N LEU A 181 -14.72 1.11 -5.73
CA LEU A 181 -14.82 2.56 -5.89
C LEU A 181 -15.99 2.98 -6.78
N ALA A 182 -16.20 2.30 -7.91
CA ALA A 182 -17.33 2.55 -8.80
C ALA A 182 -18.68 2.32 -8.08
N HIS A 183 -18.81 1.22 -7.34
CA HIS A 183 -20.00 0.89 -6.55
C HIS A 183 -20.31 1.97 -5.50
N TYR A 184 -19.33 2.35 -4.67
CA TYR A 184 -19.55 3.35 -3.62
C TYR A 184 -19.78 4.76 -4.18
N ARG A 185 -19.20 5.10 -5.33
CA ARG A 185 -19.52 6.34 -6.04
C ARG A 185 -20.97 6.36 -6.54
N ALA A 186 -21.50 5.27 -7.06
CA ALA A 186 -22.89 5.16 -7.47
C ALA A 186 -23.84 5.38 -6.28
N ILE A 187 -23.52 4.78 -5.12
CA ILE A 187 -24.29 5.02 -3.89
C ILE A 187 -24.20 6.50 -3.47
N ALA A 188 -23.02 7.09 -3.46
CA ALA A 188 -22.83 8.50 -3.08
C ALA A 188 -23.58 9.45 -4.02
N ALA A 189 -23.58 9.19 -5.34
CA ALA A 189 -24.27 9.99 -6.34
C ALA A 189 -25.81 9.99 -6.17
N THR A 190 -26.36 8.94 -5.55
CA THR A 190 -27.81 8.85 -5.25
C THR A 190 -28.16 9.32 -3.82
N GLY A 191 -27.29 10.10 -3.17
CA GLY A 191 -27.49 10.65 -1.83
C GLY A 191 -27.01 9.76 -0.68
N GLY A 192 -26.33 8.66 -0.98
CA GLY A 192 -25.78 7.74 0.04
C GLY A 192 -26.86 6.90 0.73
N TRP A 193 -26.75 6.75 2.01
CA TRP A 193 -27.63 5.94 2.88
C TRP A 193 -28.10 6.71 4.12
N PRO A 194 -29.22 6.30 4.74
CA PRO A 194 -29.71 6.92 5.96
C PRO A 194 -28.74 6.70 7.13
N LEU A 195 -28.66 7.69 8.01
CA LEU A 195 -27.88 7.63 9.25
C LEU A 195 -28.76 7.16 10.39
N LEU A 196 -28.21 6.38 11.31
CA LEU A 196 -28.87 5.96 12.53
C LEU A 196 -28.66 7.03 13.61
N PRO A 197 -29.69 7.57 14.23
CA PRO A 197 -29.54 8.49 15.37
C PRO A 197 -28.85 7.78 16.54
N ASP A 198 -28.33 8.57 17.47
CA ASP A 198 -27.79 8.05 18.71
C ASP A 198 -28.91 7.39 19.54
N GLY A 199 -28.54 6.40 20.34
CA GLY A 199 -29.51 5.65 21.14
C GLY A 199 -28.87 4.47 21.88
N PRO A 200 -29.70 3.69 22.60
CA PRO A 200 -29.25 2.51 23.33
C PRO A 200 -28.66 1.46 22.40
N THR A 201 -27.94 0.51 22.98
CA THR A 201 -27.48 -0.68 22.26
C THR A 201 -28.67 -1.56 21.91
N LEU A 202 -28.87 -1.83 20.61
CA LEU A 202 -29.90 -2.77 20.14
C LEU A 202 -29.31 -4.17 20.01
N ARG A 203 -30.08 -5.18 20.41
CA ARG A 203 -29.68 -6.60 20.43
C ARG A 203 -30.70 -7.47 19.69
N PRO A 204 -30.31 -8.66 19.24
CA PRO A 204 -31.25 -9.64 18.68
C PRO A 204 -32.45 -9.85 19.60
N GLY A 205 -33.67 -9.80 19.05
CA GLY A 205 -34.93 -9.88 19.77
C GLY A 205 -35.56 -8.54 20.16
N ASP A 206 -34.79 -7.44 20.15
CA ASP A 206 -35.31 -6.10 20.47
C ASP A 206 -36.35 -5.64 19.42
N ARG A 207 -37.26 -4.75 19.87
CA ARG A 207 -38.20 -4.05 19.00
C ARG A 207 -37.95 -2.55 19.08
N ASP A 208 -37.60 -1.96 17.93
CA ASP A 208 -37.29 -0.52 17.83
C ASP A 208 -37.55 -0.02 16.41
N PRO A 209 -38.21 1.13 16.21
CA PRO A 209 -38.43 1.73 14.87
C PRO A 209 -37.12 1.96 14.10
N LEU A 210 -35.99 2.17 14.77
CA LEU A 210 -34.68 2.34 14.15
C LEU A 210 -34.22 1.11 13.35
N LEU A 211 -34.77 -0.08 13.61
CA LEU A 211 -34.43 -1.29 12.89
C LEU A 211 -34.88 -1.24 11.41
N ALA A 212 -35.97 -0.53 11.11
CA ALA A 212 -36.36 -0.27 9.72
C ALA A 212 -35.31 0.59 9.00
N VAL A 213 -34.80 1.64 9.67
CA VAL A 213 -33.72 2.49 9.13
C VAL A 213 -32.42 1.67 8.95
N LEU A 214 -32.08 0.81 9.90
CA LEU A 214 -30.91 -0.08 9.81
C LEU A 214 -31.02 -1.04 8.60
N ARG A 215 -32.20 -1.63 8.37
CA ARG A 215 -32.43 -2.49 7.19
C ARG A 215 -32.20 -1.72 5.89
N GLN A 216 -32.78 -0.51 5.78
CA GLN A 216 -32.56 0.36 4.62
C GLN A 216 -31.07 0.70 4.44
N ARG A 217 -30.37 1.02 5.54
CA ARG A 217 -28.93 1.30 5.53
C ARG A 217 -28.10 0.13 4.99
N LEU A 218 -28.34 -1.08 5.49
CA LEU A 218 -27.62 -2.29 5.06
C LEU A 218 -28.01 -2.70 3.63
N ALA A 219 -29.29 -2.64 3.28
CA ALA A 219 -29.78 -2.95 1.94
C ALA A 219 -29.21 -1.99 0.88
N ARG A 220 -29.07 -0.69 1.23
CA ARG A 220 -28.52 0.32 0.32
C ARG A 220 -27.06 0.06 -0.04
N GLU A 221 -26.28 -0.45 0.88
CA GLU A 221 -24.90 -0.88 0.64
C GLU A 221 -24.83 -2.19 -0.16
N GLY A 222 -25.79 -3.09 0.06
CA GLY A 222 -25.94 -4.32 -0.73
C GLY A 222 -24.89 -5.39 -0.48
N MET A 223 -24.02 -5.21 0.52
CA MET A 223 -22.85 -6.08 0.76
C MET A 223 -23.07 -7.15 1.85
N ASP A 224 -24.15 -7.01 2.63
CA ASP A 224 -24.35 -7.83 3.83
C ASP A 224 -25.45 -8.90 3.65
N GLY A 225 -25.89 -9.12 2.40
CA GLY A 225 -26.91 -10.10 2.06
C GLY A 225 -28.32 -9.72 2.57
N PRO A 226 -29.22 -10.68 2.66
CA PRO A 226 -30.61 -10.42 3.09
C PRO A 226 -30.66 -9.81 4.48
N VAL A 227 -31.48 -8.77 4.62
CA VAL A 227 -31.68 -8.04 5.90
C VAL A 227 -33.03 -8.35 6.54
N GLY A 228 -33.86 -9.16 5.89
CA GLY A 228 -35.24 -9.46 6.30
C GLY A 228 -36.20 -8.29 6.00
N ASP A 229 -37.48 -8.55 6.20
CA ASP A 229 -38.60 -7.62 5.99
C ASP A 229 -39.36 -7.26 7.29
N GLY A 230 -38.91 -7.83 8.41
CA GLY A 230 -39.48 -7.56 9.75
C GLY A 230 -39.21 -6.12 10.17
N GLU A 231 -40.24 -5.26 10.12
CA GLU A 231 -40.15 -3.81 10.25
C GLU A 231 -39.34 -3.33 11.48
N ALA A 232 -39.83 -3.54 12.66
CA ALA A 232 -39.26 -3.04 13.90
C ALA A 232 -38.66 -4.14 14.81
N LEU A 233 -38.56 -5.38 14.31
CA LEU A 233 -37.99 -6.50 15.05
C LEU A 233 -36.54 -6.77 14.65
N PHE A 234 -35.66 -6.93 15.61
CA PHE A 234 -34.30 -7.43 15.38
C PHE A 234 -34.32 -8.95 15.22
N ASP A 235 -34.74 -9.42 14.05
CA ASP A 235 -34.86 -10.82 13.69
C ASP A 235 -33.52 -11.46 13.28
N ALA A 236 -33.52 -12.79 13.10
CA ALA A 236 -32.32 -13.55 12.75
C ALA A 236 -31.70 -13.13 11.38
N PRO A 237 -32.44 -12.83 10.30
CA PRO A 237 -31.83 -12.29 9.07
C PRO A 237 -31.08 -10.99 9.28
N LEU A 238 -31.64 -10.06 10.07
CA LEU A 238 -30.99 -8.79 10.39
C LEU A 238 -29.76 -8.99 11.27
N GLU A 239 -29.82 -9.88 12.27
CA GLU A 239 -28.66 -10.25 13.07
C GLU A 239 -27.51 -10.79 12.19
N ALA A 240 -27.82 -11.71 11.28
CA ALA A 240 -26.83 -12.25 10.37
C ALA A 240 -26.20 -11.17 9.48
N ALA A 241 -26.99 -10.21 8.98
CA ALA A 241 -26.47 -9.08 8.21
C ALA A 241 -25.58 -8.16 9.06
N VAL A 242 -25.99 -7.87 10.31
CA VAL A 242 -25.18 -7.07 11.25
C VAL A 242 -23.85 -7.76 11.56
N ARG A 243 -23.85 -9.06 11.80
CA ARG A 243 -22.60 -9.82 12.05
C ARG A 243 -21.67 -9.78 10.82
N ARG A 244 -22.21 -9.91 9.61
CA ARG A 244 -21.41 -9.75 8.37
C ARG A 244 -20.86 -8.32 8.26
N PHE A 245 -21.68 -7.31 8.53
CA PHE A 245 -21.24 -5.91 8.56
C PHE A 245 -20.10 -5.70 9.57
N GLN A 246 -20.25 -6.18 10.81
CA GLN A 246 -19.23 -6.08 11.85
C GLN A 246 -17.92 -6.74 11.42
N ALA A 247 -17.98 -7.96 10.85
CA ALA A 247 -16.81 -8.67 10.35
C ALA A 247 -16.08 -7.87 9.26
N ARG A 248 -16.83 -7.31 8.28
CA ARG A 248 -16.27 -6.49 7.20
C ARG A 248 -15.64 -5.19 7.70
N HIS A 249 -16.10 -4.68 8.85
CA HIS A 249 -15.61 -3.42 9.43
C HIS A 249 -14.58 -3.62 10.56
N GLY A 250 -14.17 -4.87 10.84
CA GLY A 250 -13.17 -5.18 11.87
C GLY A 250 -13.64 -4.88 13.29
N LEU A 251 -14.94 -4.98 13.53
CA LEU A 251 -15.58 -4.81 14.83
C LEU A 251 -15.70 -6.16 15.55
N ASP A 252 -16.06 -6.13 16.82
CA ASP A 252 -16.49 -7.33 17.56
C ASP A 252 -17.78 -7.87 16.91
N VAL A 253 -17.77 -9.16 16.53
CA VAL A 253 -18.87 -9.82 15.80
C VAL A 253 -19.87 -10.38 16.83
N ASP A 254 -20.50 -9.49 17.58
CA ASP A 254 -21.46 -9.82 18.66
C ASP A 254 -22.93 -9.75 18.21
N GLY A 255 -23.20 -9.21 17.02
CA GLY A 255 -24.55 -9.00 16.47
C GLY A 255 -25.28 -7.81 17.11
N ALA A 256 -24.66 -7.05 18.00
CA ALA A 256 -25.30 -5.92 18.67
C ALA A 256 -24.98 -4.58 17.97
N ILE A 257 -25.93 -3.65 17.95
CA ILE A 257 -25.74 -2.28 17.46
C ILE A 257 -25.35 -1.36 18.61
N GLY A 258 -24.13 -1.55 19.10
CA GLY A 258 -23.51 -0.67 20.08
C GLY A 258 -22.87 0.56 19.41
N ARG A 259 -22.20 1.38 20.23
CA ARG A 259 -21.58 2.64 19.80
C ARG A 259 -20.62 2.49 18.60
N GLN A 260 -19.76 1.46 18.63
CA GLN A 260 -18.78 1.25 17.55
C GLN A 260 -19.45 0.81 16.24
N THR A 261 -20.42 -0.11 16.31
CA THR A 261 -21.20 -0.56 15.15
C THR A 261 -21.99 0.60 14.56
N ARG A 262 -22.66 1.41 15.39
CA ARG A 262 -23.40 2.60 14.95
C ARG A 262 -22.48 3.63 14.27
N ARG A 263 -21.31 3.91 14.84
CA ARG A 263 -20.32 4.80 14.22
C ARG A 263 -19.89 4.30 12.84
N ALA A 264 -19.65 3.01 12.67
CA ALA A 264 -19.26 2.44 11.38
C ALA A 264 -20.41 2.49 10.35
N LEU A 265 -21.66 2.24 10.78
CA LEU A 265 -22.87 2.37 9.96
C LEU A 265 -23.09 3.82 9.49
N ASN A 266 -22.79 4.78 10.34
CA ASN A 266 -22.96 6.21 10.11
C ASN A 266 -21.81 6.86 9.33
N THR A 267 -20.78 6.12 8.91
CA THR A 267 -19.76 6.67 8.03
C THR A 267 -20.40 6.97 6.67
N PRO A 268 -20.42 8.22 6.19
CA PRO A 268 -21.05 8.59 4.90
C PRO A 268 -20.44 7.84 3.72
N ALA A 269 -21.23 7.62 2.66
CA ALA A 269 -20.77 6.97 1.43
C ALA A 269 -19.61 7.74 0.77
N THR A 270 -19.63 9.07 0.82
CA THR A 270 -18.54 9.94 0.33
C THR A 270 -17.23 9.68 1.06
N VAL A 271 -17.26 9.51 2.38
CA VAL A 271 -16.06 9.16 3.17
C VAL A 271 -15.54 7.77 2.79
N ARG A 272 -16.44 6.81 2.46
CA ARG A 272 -16.02 5.50 1.93
C ARG A 272 -15.37 5.61 0.56
N VAL A 273 -15.84 6.50 -0.30
CA VAL A 273 -15.20 6.83 -1.58
C VAL A 273 -13.78 7.35 -1.35
N ASP A 274 -13.58 8.33 -0.47
CA ASP A 274 -12.26 8.88 -0.15
C ASP A 274 -11.33 7.80 0.44
N GLN A 275 -11.86 6.94 1.30
CA GLN A 275 -11.15 5.81 1.87
C GLN A 275 -10.68 4.82 0.78
N LEU A 276 -11.53 4.51 -0.21
CA LEU A 276 -11.17 3.64 -1.34
C LEU A 276 -10.12 4.30 -2.25
N ILE A 277 -10.24 5.60 -2.52
CA ILE A 277 -9.25 6.39 -3.27
C ILE A 277 -7.88 6.35 -2.58
N ALA A 278 -7.84 6.60 -1.27
CA ALA A 278 -6.60 6.53 -0.49
C ALA A 278 -5.96 5.12 -0.52
N ASN A 279 -6.78 4.07 -0.53
CA ASN A 279 -6.27 2.70 -0.58
C ASN A 279 -5.88 2.22 -1.98
N LEU A 280 -6.45 2.77 -3.05
CA LEU A 280 -5.92 2.60 -4.40
C LEU A 280 -4.49 3.16 -4.49
N GLU A 281 -4.24 4.33 -3.90
CA GLU A 281 -2.90 4.93 -3.83
C GLU A 281 -1.93 4.05 -3.03
N ARG A 282 -2.30 3.62 -1.83
CA ARG A 282 -1.47 2.74 -0.99
C ARG A 282 -1.15 1.40 -1.65
N ARG A 283 -2.03 0.90 -2.52
CA ARG A 283 -1.74 -0.32 -3.31
C ARG A 283 -0.63 -0.09 -4.33
N ARG A 284 -0.58 1.08 -4.94
CA ARG A 284 0.47 1.46 -5.90
C ARG A 284 1.85 1.54 -5.22
N TRP A 285 1.91 2.01 -3.97
CA TRP A 285 3.15 2.08 -3.19
C TRP A 285 3.78 0.71 -2.92
N LEU A 286 2.99 -0.35 -2.89
CA LEU A 286 3.52 -1.70 -2.73
C LEU A 286 4.29 -2.18 -3.97
N GLY A 287 3.99 -1.62 -5.14
CA GLY A 287 4.64 -1.96 -6.42
C GLY A 287 4.25 -3.33 -6.97
N GLU A 288 4.93 -3.69 -8.05
CA GLU A 288 4.76 -4.99 -8.73
C GLU A 288 5.47 -6.09 -7.92
N ALA A 289 4.77 -7.21 -7.74
CA ALA A 289 5.27 -8.50 -7.25
C ALA A 289 6.27 -8.42 -6.08
N PRO A 290 5.83 -8.15 -4.86
CA PRO A 290 6.67 -8.46 -3.71
C PRO A 290 7.04 -9.95 -3.75
N GLY A 291 8.30 -10.28 -3.46
CA GLY A 291 8.90 -11.62 -3.61
C GLY A 291 8.02 -12.78 -3.09
N ARG A 292 8.33 -14.00 -3.52
CA ARG A 292 7.54 -15.21 -3.21
C ARG A 292 7.25 -15.36 -1.71
N ARG A 293 8.27 -15.17 -0.84
CA ARG A 293 8.12 -15.20 0.63
C ARG A 293 8.18 -13.79 1.19
N GLN A 294 7.16 -13.41 1.96
CA GLN A 294 7.07 -12.08 2.55
C GLN A 294 6.21 -12.06 3.81
N VAL A 295 6.45 -11.08 4.67
CA VAL A 295 5.61 -10.75 5.83
C VAL A 295 4.90 -9.43 5.55
N ARG A 296 3.59 -9.40 5.72
CA ARG A 296 2.76 -8.18 5.62
C ARG A 296 2.10 -7.89 6.95
N VAL A 297 2.31 -6.70 7.48
CA VAL A 297 1.57 -6.20 8.63
C VAL A 297 0.61 -5.13 8.14
N ASN A 298 -0.69 -5.38 8.23
CA ASN A 298 -1.67 -4.32 8.02
C ASN A 298 -1.99 -3.66 9.37
N VAL A 299 -1.40 -2.50 9.59
CA VAL A 299 -1.48 -1.74 10.84
C VAL A 299 -2.93 -1.38 11.17
N ALA A 300 -3.70 -0.86 10.20
CA ALA A 300 -5.10 -0.47 10.41
C ALA A 300 -6.02 -1.68 10.69
N ALA A 301 -5.65 -2.87 10.19
CA ALA A 301 -6.38 -4.11 10.43
C ALA A 301 -5.91 -4.87 11.66
N PHE A 302 -4.79 -4.47 12.27
CA PHE A 302 -4.17 -5.18 13.39
C PHE A 302 -3.85 -6.65 13.07
N THR A 303 -3.38 -6.93 11.86
CA THR A 303 -3.09 -8.29 11.38
C THR A 303 -1.70 -8.38 10.77
N LEU A 304 -1.08 -9.56 10.94
CA LEU A 304 0.12 -9.97 10.22
C LEU A 304 -0.22 -11.19 9.38
N GLU A 305 0.28 -11.22 8.15
CA GLU A 305 0.25 -12.37 7.25
C GLU A 305 1.68 -12.74 6.83
N ALA A 306 2.04 -14.01 6.94
CA ALA A 306 3.20 -14.58 6.28
C ALA A 306 2.72 -15.27 4.99
N ILE A 307 3.31 -14.89 3.85
CA ILE A 307 2.86 -15.27 2.52
C ILE A 307 3.97 -16.08 1.84
N ASP A 308 3.61 -17.19 1.22
CA ASP A 308 4.49 -17.99 0.35
C ASP A 308 3.80 -18.20 -1.01
N GLY A 309 4.29 -17.52 -2.04
CA GLY A 309 3.66 -17.50 -3.35
C GLY A 309 2.23 -16.96 -3.28
N PRO A 310 1.22 -17.71 -3.76
CA PRO A 310 -0.18 -17.28 -3.71
C PRO A 310 -0.86 -17.54 -2.35
N ALA A 311 -0.22 -18.30 -1.45
CA ALA A 311 -0.83 -18.76 -0.21
C ALA A 311 -0.48 -17.87 0.98
N VAL A 312 -1.48 -17.62 1.84
CA VAL A 312 -1.26 -17.11 3.20
C VAL A 312 -0.92 -18.31 4.09
N ALA A 313 0.37 -18.48 4.37
CA ALA A 313 0.87 -19.60 5.20
C ALA A 313 0.56 -19.39 6.69
N LEU A 314 0.52 -18.14 7.15
CA LEU A 314 0.25 -17.80 8.54
C LEU A 314 -0.52 -16.47 8.61
N ARG A 315 -1.53 -16.41 9.48
CA ARG A 315 -2.24 -15.17 9.82
C ARG A 315 -2.40 -15.07 11.31
N MET A 316 -2.10 -13.90 11.89
CA MET A 316 -2.25 -13.65 13.31
C MET A 316 -2.67 -12.21 13.62
N ARG A 317 -3.14 -12.00 14.85
CA ARG A 317 -3.40 -10.66 15.38
C ARG A 317 -2.08 -10.00 15.79
N VAL A 318 -2.04 -8.66 15.65
CA VAL A 318 -0.92 -7.86 16.16
C VAL A 318 -1.43 -6.69 17.01
N VAL A 319 -0.55 -6.20 17.90
CA VAL A 319 -0.73 -4.92 18.59
C VAL A 319 0.23 -3.93 17.93
N VAL A 320 -0.28 -2.75 17.58
CA VAL A 320 0.47 -1.68 16.91
C VAL A 320 0.53 -0.42 17.75
N GLY A 321 1.20 0.62 17.25
CA GLY A 321 1.34 1.90 17.94
C GLY A 321 0.02 2.59 18.25
N GLN A 322 0.01 3.35 19.34
CA GLN A 322 -1.08 4.27 19.70
C GLN A 322 -1.13 5.45 18.72
N PRO A 323 -2.26 6.18 18.58
CA PRO A 323 -2.38 7.32 17.66
C PRO A 323 -1.28 8.39 17.82
N TYR A 324 -0.87 8.68 19.04
CA TYR A 324 0.20 9.64 19.33
C TYR A 324 1.63 9.06 19.28
N ARG A 325 1.77 7.75 19.05
CA ARG A 325 3.02 7.00 18.79
C ARG A 325 2.79 5.97 17.69
N PRO A 326 2.45 6.42 16.48
CA PRO A 326 2.01 5.53 15.41
C PRO A 326 3.12 4.61 14.93
N THR A 327 2.72 3.41 14.48
CA THR A 327 3.58 2.55 13.66
C THR A 327 3.73 3.19 12.27
N PRO A 328 4.96 3.41 11.78
CA PRO A 328 5.20 3.98 10.45
C PRO A 328 4.88 2.96 9.33
N GLU A 329 4.64 3.50 8.13
CA GLU A 329 4.50 2.72 6.89
C GLU A 329 5.84 2.69 6.16
N PHE A 330 6.40 1.50 5.93
CA PHE A 330 7.61 1.29 5.14
C PHE A 330 7.81 -0.18 4.83
N SER A 331 8.80 -0.49 4.01
CA SER A 331 9.24 -1.85 3.73
C SER A 331 10.73 -2.03 4.06
N ASP A 332 11.09 -3.23 4.50
CA ASP A 332 12.46 -3.65 4.79
C ASP A 332 12.55 -5.18 4.65
N ARG A 333 13.62 -5.78 5.21
CA ARG A 333 13.81 -7.23 5.25
C ARG A 333 14.13 -7.70 6.66
N ILE A 334 13.40 -8.69 7.16
CA ILE A 334 13.77 -9.39 8.38
C ILE A 334 15.07 -10.15 8.10
N ARG A 335 16.12 -9.83 8.86
CA ARG A 335 17.49 -10.37 8.66
C ARG A 335 17.85 -11.39 9.72
N TYR A 336 17.41 -11.19 10.95
CA TYR A 336 17.72 -12.06 12.07
C TYR A 336 16.66 -12.00 13.17
N LEU A 337 16.65 -13.02 14.02
CA LEU A 337 15.88 -13.09 15.24
C LEU A 337 16.81 -12.93 16.44
N VAL A 338 16.29 -12.41 17.54
CA VAL A 338 16.97 -12.47 18.85
C VAL A 338 16.07 -13.26 19.80
N LEU A 339 16.57 -14.41 20.26
CA LEU A 339 15.93 -15.25 21.26
C LEU A 339 16.29 -14.73 22.64
N ASN A 340 15.35 -14.77 23.59
CA ASN A 340 15.50 -14.25 24.95
C ASN A 340 16.17 -12.87 24.98
N PRO A 341 15.56 -11.83 24.32
CA PRO A 341 16.19 -10.53 24.19
C PRO A 341 16.25 -9.79 25.51
N TYR A 342 17.34 -9.04 25.73
CA TYR A 342 17.28 -7.88 26.61
C TYR A 342 16.39 -6.82 25.97
N TRP A 343 15.63 -6.07 26.78
CA TRP A 343 14.97 -4.87 26.31
C TRP A 343 15.74 -3.63 26.77
N GLU A 344 16.46 -3.03 25.82
CA GLU A 344 17.00 -1.69 26.00
C GLU A 344 15.84 -0.71 25.93
N VAL A 345 15.52 -0.09 27.06
CA VAL A 345 14.40 0.86 27.09
C VAL A 345 14.81 2.12 26.33
N PRO A 346 14.11 2.49 25.23
CA PRO A 346 14.45 3.68 24.48
C PRO A 346 14.44 4.91 25.38
N PRO A 347 15.37 5.89 25.21
CA PRO A 347 15.50 7.06 26.08
C PRO A 347 14.19 7.82 26.28
N ARG A 348 13.39 7.96 25.19
CA ARG A 348 12.09 8.61 25.27
C ARG A 348 11.11 7.85 26.18
N LEU A 349 11.05 6.53 26.07
CA LEU A 349 10.20 5.70 26.92
C LEU A 349 10.71 5.67 28.36
N ALA A 350 12.01 5.62 28.55
CA ALA A 350 12.63 5.71 29.89
C ALA A 350 12.20 7.01 30.58
N ALA A 351 12.25 8.14 29.88
CA ALA A 351 11.90 9.44 30.42
C ALA A 351 10.39 9.63 30.63
N GLN A 352 9.58 9.30 29.62
CA GLN A 352 8.15 9.62 29.63
C GLN A 352 7.29 8.58 30.36
N ASP A 353 7.65 7.28 30.24
CA ASP A 353 6.82 6.19 30.73
C ASP A 353 7.40 5.55 32.01
N LYS A 354 8.73 5.40 32.12
CA LYS A 354 9.34 4.67 33.23
C LYS A 354 9.71 5.58 34.41
N LEU A 355 10.31 6.73 34.16
CA LEU A 355 10.73 7.65 35.24
C LEU A 355 9.58 8.06 36.18
N PRO A 356 8.35 8.38 35.73
CA PRO A 356 7.23 8.66 36.63
C PRO A 356 6.84 7.47 37.51
N LEU A 357 6.96 6.23 37.01
CA LEU A 357 6.68 5.01 37.78
C LEU A 357 7.78 4.77 38.82
N ILE A 358 9.04 4.91 38.44
CA ILE A 358 10.19 4.77 39.35
C ILE A 358 10.11 5.77 40.51
N ARG A 359 9.70 7.00 40.22
CA ARG A 359 9.53 8.06 41.26
C ARG A 359 8.43 7.74 42.27
N ARG A 360 7.35 7.06 41.82
CA ARG A 360 6.23 6.69 42.68
C ARG A 360 6.52 5.46 43.55
N ASP A 361 7.34 4.57 43.02
CA ASP A 361 7.56 3.26 43.59
C ASP A 361 9.02 2.83 43.45
N PRO A 362 9.81 2.95 44.53
CA PRO A 362 11.22 2.54 44.55
C PRO A 362 11.46 1.07 44.17
N GLY A 363 10.49 0.20 44.41
CA GLY A 363 10.55 -1.23 44.08
C GLY A 363 10.24 -1.56 42.60
N TYR A 364 9.79 -0.57 41.80
CA TYR A 364 9.37 -0.78 40.44
C TYR A 364 10.44 -1.46 39.57
N LEU A 365 11.67 -0.97 39.59
CA LEU A 365 12.78 -1.50 38.80
C LEU A 365 13.08 -2.97 39.13
N ALA A 366 13.08 -3.33 40.41
CA ALA A 366 13.34 -4.71 40.84
C ALA A 366 12.21 -5.67 40.41
N ARG A 367 10.94 -5.27 40.56
CA ARG A 367 9.79 -6.10 40.13
C ARG A 367 9.73 -6.31 38.63
N GLU A 368 10.14 -5.28 37.86
CA GLU A 368 10.18 -5.34 36.42
C GLU A 368 11.50 -5.92 35.89
N HIS A 369 12.40 -6.38 36.74
CA HIS A 369 13.74 -6.88 36.36
C HIS A 369 14.54 -5.91 35.49
N ILE A 370 14.45 -4.61 35.80
CA ILE A 370 15.13 -3.55 35.07
C ILE A 370 16.42 -3.16 35.81
N ARG A 371 17.56 -3.31 35.14
CA ARG A 371 18.86 -2.84 35.58
C ARG A 371 19.06 -1.38 35.18
N VAL A 372 19.79 -0.63 36.00
CA VAL A 372 20.24 0.73 35.69
C VAL A 372 21.73 0.68 35.34
N LEU A 373 22.10 1.24 34.21
CA LEU A 373 23.47 1.30 33.74
C LEU A 373 23.91 2.77 33.62
N SER A 374 25.20 3.05 33.84
CA SER A 374 25.77 4.40 33.91
C SER A 374 25.72 5.20 32.61
N GLY A 375 25.28 4.59 31.52
CA GLY A 375 25.14 5.23 30.20
C GLY A 375 25.09 4.21 29.07
N TRP A 376 25.41 4.64 27.85
CA TRP A 376 25.31 3.87 26.62
C TRP A 376 26.65 3.34 26.10
N ALA A 377 27.75 3.68 26.75
CA ALA A 377 29.08 3.17 26.41
C ALA A 377 29.18 1.67 26.68
N GLU A 378 30.11 0.98 26.02
CA GLU A 378 30.31 -0.47 26.18
C GLU A 378 30.76 -0.85 27.60
N ASP A 379 31.52 0.02 28.26
CA ASP A 379 32.04 -0.11 29.62
C ASP A 379 31.04 0.37 30.69
N ALA A 380 29.79 0.66 30.31
CA ALA A 380 28.75 1.13 31.23
C ALA A 380 28.56 0.17 32.40
N ARG A 381 28.70 0.67 33.63
CA ARG A 381 28.61 -0.10 34.87
C ARG A 381 27.17 -0.15 35.35
N GLN A 382 26.80 -1.24 36.00
CA GLN A 382 25.53 -1.33 36.70
C GLN A 382 25.57 -0.44 37.97
N ILE A 383 24.51 0.35 38.15
CA ILE A 383 24.32 1.24 39.28
C ILE A 383 23.22 0.65 40.16
N ASP A 384 23.40 0.69 41.47
CA ASP A 384 22.38 0.29 42.41
C ASP A 384 21.25 1.32 42.43
N PRO A 385 19.99 0.94 42.06
CA PRO A 385 18.89 1.88 41.95
C PRO A 385 18.59 2.71 43.21
N PRO A 386 18.68 2.17 44.44
CA PRO A 386 18.54 2.91 45.69
C PRO A 386 19.57 4.02 45.89
N SER A 387 20.74 3.97 45.26
CA SER A 387 21.77 5.01 45.35
C SER A 387 21.44 6.26 44.55
N ILE A 388 20.36 6.24 43.74
CA ILE A 388 19.96 7.33 42.86
C ILE A 388 18.78 8.10 43.47
N ASP A 389 18.92 9.39 43.63
CA ASP A 389 17.78 10.28 43.93
C ASP A 389 16.93 10.51 42.68
N TRP A 390 15.99 9.59 42.43
CA TRP A 390 15.09 9.63 41.28
C TRP A 390 14.23 10.90 41.20
N GLN A 391 13.98 11.58 42.31
CA GLN A 391 13.22 12.83 42.32
C GLN A 391 13.99 13.97 41.65
N ARG A 392 15.31 13.94 41.73
CA ARG A 392 16.21 14.97 41.15
C ARG A 392 16.68 14.61 39.73
N VAL A 393 16.48 13.38 39.25
CA VAL A 393 16.87 12.99 37.89
C VAL A 393 16.09 13.82 36.87
N ARG A 394 16.82 14.49 35.96
CA ARG A 394 16.22 15.28 34.88
C ARG A 394 16.24 14.54 33.55
N THR A 395 15.44 15.02 32.59
CA THR A 395 15.44 14.52 31.21
C THR A 395 16.34 15.42 30.34
N PRO A 396 17.13 14.84 29.40
CA PRO A 396 17.22 13.40 29.10
C PRO A 396 17.81 12.59 30.26
N LEU A 397 17.36 11.33 30.38
CA LEU A 397 17.86 10.44 31.43
C LEU A 397 19.37 10.16 31.22
N PRO A 398 20.24 10.37 32.24
CA PRO A 398 21.66 10.08 32.12
C PRO A 398 21.96 8.55 32.20
N TYR A 399 20.95 7.75 32.51
CA TYR A 399 21.06 6.31 32.72
C TYR A 399 20.43 5.53 31.56
N ARG A 400 21.01 4.36 31.26
CA ARG A 400 20.40 3.35 30.40
C ARG A 400 19.60 2.36 31.28
N LEU A 401 18.33 2.15 30.93
CA LEU A 401 17.50 1.15 31.55
C LEU A 401 17.44 -0.10 30.67
N ARG A 402 17.80 -1.27 31.23
CA ARG A 402 17.82 -2.56 30.54
C ARG A 402 17.00 -3.59 31.30
N GLN A 403 15.95 -4.11 30.68
CA GLN A 403 15.16 -5.22 31.26
C GLN A 403 15.80 -6.56 30.89
N ASP A 404 15.94 -7.44 31.87
CA ASP A 404 16.51 -8.76 31.70
C ASP A 404 15.61 -9.69 30.86
N PRO A 405 16.18 -10.70 30.16
CA PRO A 405 15.41 -11.75 29.53
C PRO A 405 14.55 -12.51 30.55
N GLY A 406 13.37 -12.92 30.08
CA GLY A 406 12.46 -13.70 30.92
C GLY A 406 11.00 -13.59 30.49
N PRO A 407 10.07 -14.32 31.12
CA PRO A 407 8.66 -14.30 30.80
C PRO A 407 7.99 -12.94 31.07
N TRP A 408 8.62 -12.11 31.90
CA TRP A 408 8.21 -10.72 32.23
C TRP A 408 8.70 -9.68 31.22
N ASN A 409 9.68 -10.03 30.36
CA ASN A 409 10.28 -9.07 29.44
C ASN A 409 9.25 -8.48 28.48
N ALA A 410 9.23 -7.17 28.34
CA ALA A 410 8.28 -6.48 27.47
C ALA A 410 8.35 -6.92 25.99
N LEU A 411 9.52 -7.42 25.54
CA LEU A 411 9.74 -7.97 24.20
C LEU A 411 9.42 -9.48 24.11
N GLY A 412 8.99 -10.12 25.23
CA GLY A 412 8.77 -11.55 25.31
C GLY A 412 10.02 -12.36 25.04
N ARG A 413 9.87 -13.49 24.36
CA ARG A 413 10.92 -14.50 24.16
C ARG A 413 11.62 -14.38 22.79
N VAL A 414 11.03 -13.68 21.82
CA VAL A 414 11.58 -13.55 20.45
C VAL A 414 11.37 -12.15 19.91
N LYS A 415 12.41 -11.59 19.29
CA LYS A 415 12.42 -10.32 18.58
C LYS A 415 12.87 -10.56 17.15
N PHE A 416 12.21 -9.95 16.16
CA PHE A 416 12.47 -10.09 14.73
C PHE A 416 13.02 -8.76 14.21
N MET A 417 14.23 -8.80 13.66
CA MET A 417 14.98 -7.60 13.35
C MET A 417 15.06 -7.33 11.85
N PHE A 418 14.61 -6.15 11.49
CA PHE A 418 14.79 -5.50 10.19
C PHE A 418 15.34 -4.09 10.46
N PRO A 419 16.67 -3.92 10.51
CA PRO A 419 17.29 -2.64 10.89
C PRO A 419 16.84 -1.50 10.00
N ASN A 420 16.24 -0.47 10.60
CA ASN A 420 15.61 0.65 9.90
C ASN A 420 15.78 1.95 10.70
N GLY A 421 15.55 3.10 10.04
CA GLY A 421 15.69 4.43 10.66
C GLY A 421 14.55 4.81 11.62
N HIS A 422 13.54 3.95 11.82
CA HIS A 422 12.40 4.20 12.70
C HIS A 422 12.48 3.48 14.05
N ASP A 423 13.52 2.65 14.27
CA ASP A 423 13.69 1.80 15.45
C ASP A 423 12.49 0.87 15.72
N VAL A 424 11.79 0.42 14.66
CA VAL A 424 10.63 -0.46 14.74
C VAL A 424 11.03 -1.90 14.45
N TYR A 425 10.44 -2.84 15.19
CA TYR A 425 10.65 -4.28 15.02
C TYR A 425 9.38 -5.05 15.39
N LEU A 426 9.31 -6.34 15.02
CA LEU A 426 8.29 -7.25 15.49
C LEU A 426 8.81 -7.99 16.72
N HIS A 427 7.94 -8.28 17.69
CA HIS A 427 8.35 -8.99 18.90
C HIS A 427 7.19 -9.70 19.61
N ASP A 428 7.54 -10.63 20.46
CA ASP A 428 6.65 -11.28 21.41
C ASP A 428 6.23 -10.31 22.54
N THR A 429 5.32 -10.74 23.42
CA THR A 429 4.86 -9.95 24.57
C THR A 429 4.23 -10.82 25.65
N PRO A 430 4.44 -10.54 26.95
CA PRO A 430 3.69 -11.16 28.03
C PRO A 430 2.24 -10.68 28.12
N ALA A 431 1.91 -9.53 27.54
CA ALA A 431 0.58 -8.92 27.62
C ALA A 431 -0.42 -9.56 26.63
N ARG A 432 -0.66 -10.87 26.78
CA ARG A 432 -1.46 -11.69 25.85
C ARG A 432 -2.93 -11.27 25.79
N ALA A 433 -3.49 -10.76 26.87
CA ALA A 433 -4.88 -10.30 26.94
C ALA A 433 -5.20 -9.18 25.94
N LEU A 434 -4.20 -8.39 25.54
CA LEU A 434 -4.40 -7.30 24.56
C LEU A 434 -4.87 -7.80 23.19
N PHE A 435 -4.59 -9.04 22.82
CA PHE A 435 -5.04 -9.61 21.56
C PHE A 435 -6.55 -9.93 21.52
N ALA A 436 -7.25 -9.91 22.64
CA ALA A 436 -8.70 -10.11 22.70
C ALA A 436 -9.49 -8.90 22.20
N HIS A 437 -8.91 -7.70 22.23
CA HIS A 437 -9.58 -6.48 21.78
C HIS A 437 -9.68 -6.43 20.24
N ALA A 438 -10.75 -5.82 19.72
CA ALA A 438 -10.89 -5.54 18.29
C ALA A 438 -9.90 -4.47 17.85
N GLU A 439 -9.82 -3.33 18.55
CA GLU A 439 -8.81 -2.29 18.33
C GLU A 439 -7.58 -2.56 19.21
N ARG A 440 -6.40 -2.62 18.59
CA ARG A 440 -5.15 -3.02 19.26
C ARG A 440 -4.02 -2.01 19.09
N GLY A 441 -4.34 -0.73 19.18
CA GLY A 441 -3.38 0.38 19.16
C GLY A 441 -2.84 0.66 20.56
N PHE A 442 -1.91 -0.16 21.10
CA PHE A 442 -1.44 -0.07 22.50
C PHE A 442 0.08 0.07 22.64
N SER A 443 0.86 -0.11 21.57
CA SER A 443 2.32 -0.02 21.65
C SER A 443 2.84 1.42 21.46
N SER A 444 4.15 1.57 21.58
CA SER A 444 4.84 2.83 21.29
C SER A 444 5.46 2.85 19.88
N GLY A 445 4.87 2.09 18.93
CA GLY A 445 5.28 2.02 17.53
C GLY A 445 5.70 0.63 17.08
N CYS A 446 6.36 -0.17 17.92
CA CYS A 446 6.71 -1.56 17.62
C CYS A 446 5.47 -2.47 17.54
N ILE A 447 5.61 -3.60 16.86
CA ILE A 447 4.51 -4.52 16.58
C ILE A 447 4.64 -5.78 17.46
N ARG A 448 3.63 -6.02 18.34
CA ARG A 448 3.55 -7.22 19.17
C ARG A 448 2.78 -8.31 18.44
N LEU A 449 3.28 -9.53 18.50
CA LEU A 449 2.75 -10.69 17.79
C LEU A 449 1.95 -11.60 18.71
N GLN A 450 0.82 -12.09 18.21
CA GLN A 450 0.01 -13.09 18.91
C GLN A 450 0.70 -14.46 18.94
N GLU A 451 1.32 -14.86 17.83
CA GLU A 451 1.94 -16.18 17.67
C GLU A 451 3.39 -16.03 17.16
N PRO A 452 4.29 -15.49 18.00
CA PRO A 452 5.67 -15.19 17.56
C PRO A 452 6.46 -16.45 17.22
N LEU A 453 6.22 -17.58 17.91
CA LEU A 453 6.93 -18.84 17.62
C LEU A 453 6.53 -19.40 16.25
N ALA A 454 5.24 -19.31 15.88
CA ALA A 454 4.79 -19.74 14.55
C ALA A 454 5.46 -18.91 13.43
N LEU A 455 5.64 -17.60 13.65
CA LEU A 455 6.39 -16.78 12.70
C LEU A 455 7.88 -17.15 12.66
N ALA A 456 8.49 -17.46 13.81
CA ALA A 456 9.89 -17.87 13.88
C ALA A 456 10.10 -19.21 13.17
N ASP A 457 9.24 -20.20 13.42
CA ASP A 457 9.25 -21.50 12.74
C ASP A 457 9.12 -21.32 11.21
N TRP A 458 8.19 -20.47 10.77
CA TRP A 458 8.01 -20.20 9.34
C TRP A 458 9.24 -19.50 8.71
N LEU A 459 9.85 -18.53 9.40
CA LEU A 459 11.04 -17.82 8.90
C LEU A 459 12.26 -18.74 8.81
N LEU A 460 12.42 -19.66 9.76
CA LEU A 460 13.54 -20.58 9.86
C LEU A 460 13.31 -21.88 9.07
N ALA A 461 12.12 -22.07 8.50
CA ALA A 461 11.80 -23.26 7.71
C ALA A 461 12.83 -23.50 6.60
N GLY A 462 13.36 -24.74 6.53
CA GLY A 462 14.41 -25.15 5.59
C GLY A 462 15.84 -24.87 6.06
N ASP A 463 16.05 -24.33 7.25
CA ASP A 463 17.37 -24.28 7.89
C ASP A 463 17.57 -25.54 8.77
N PRO A 464 18.49 -26.46 8.41
CA PRO A 464 18.64 -27.73 9.14
C PRO A 464 19.11 -27.55 10.59
N ARG A 465 19.60 -26.37 10.97
CA ARG A 465 20.02 -26.05 12.34
C ARG A 465 18.84 -25.72 13.26
N TRP A 466 17.67 -25.43 12.69
CA TRP A 466 16.53 -24.85 13.40
C TRP A 466 15.23 -25.62 13.11
N SER A 467 15.08 -26.79 13.75
CA SER A 467 13.75 -27.39 13.86
C SER A 467 12.92 -26.62 14.89
N PRO A 468 11.56 -26.76 14.88
CA PRO A 468 10.71 -26.20 15.92
C PRO A 468 11.14 -26.61 17.34
N GLU A 469 11.64 -27.84 17.53
CA GLU A 469 12.14 -28.35 18.82
C GLU A 469 13.44 -27.66 19.21
N ALA A 470 14.39 -27.50 18.27
CA ALA A 470 15.65 -26.81 18.50
C ALA A 470 15.43 -25.33 18.85
N LEU A 471 14.46 -24.68 18.20
CA LEU A 471 14.08 -23.30 18.52
C LEU A 471 13.52 -23.20 19.96
N ARG A 472 12.60 -24.09 20.32
CA ARG A 472 12.03 -24.12 21.69
C ARG A 472 13.10 -24.40 22.73
N ALA A 473 13.96 -25.40 22.52
CA ALA A 473 15.07 -25.71 23.42
C ALA A 473 16.01 -24.51 23.63
N ALA A 474 16.34 -23.77 22.55
CA ALA A 474 17.16 -22.57 22.64
C ALA A 474 16.48 -21.43 23.42
N ILE A 475 15.18 -21.29 23.30
CA ILE A 475 14.37 -20.32 24.06
C ILE A 475 14.31 -20.72 25.55
N ASP A 476 14.05 -21.99 25.84
CA ASP A 476 13.91 -22.50 27.20
C ASP A 476 15.24 -22.50 27.96
N GLY A 477 16.38 -22.57 27.24
CA GLY A 477 17.70 -22.37 27.80
C GLY A 477 17.96 -20.99 28.38
N GLY A 478 17.09 -20.00 28.13
CA GLY A 478 17.10 -18.67 28.75
C GLY A 478 18.18 -17.71 28.27
N ASN A 479 19.16 -18.18 27.50
CA ASN A 479 20.28 -17.36 27.03
C ASN A 479 19.87 -16.50 25.84
N THR A 480 20.31 -15.24 25.83
CA THR A 480 20.16 -14.37 24.66
C THR A 480 20.98 -14.90 23.49
N ARG A 481 20.34 -15.10 22.35
CA ARG A 481 20.97 -15.64 21.16
C ARG A 481 20.47 -14.96 19.90
N THR A 482 21.38 -14.48 19.04
CA THR A 482 21.06 -13.99 17.69
C THR A 482 21.06 -15.15 16.70
N VAL A 483 20.01 -15.22 15.88
CA VAL A 483 19.79 -16.22 14.84
C VAL A 483 19.62 -15.52 13.51
N ASN A 484 20.64 -15.54 12.67
CA ASN A 484 20.59 -14.96 11.33
C ASN A 484 19.77 -15.85 10.39
N LEU A 485 18.88 -15.24 9.61
CA LEU A 485 18.18 -15.93 8.52
C LEU A 485 19.17 -16.24 7.38
N ARG A 486 18.98 -17.37 6.72
CA ARG A 486 19.77 -17.72 5.51
C ARG A 486 19.52 -16.74 4.39
N GLU A 487 18.26 -16.34 4.22
CA GLU A 487 17.81 -15.33 3.27
C GLU A 487 16.93 -14.30 4.00
N PRO A 488 17.25 -13.01 3.88
CA PRO A 488 16.41 -11.97 4.43
C PRO A 488 15.00 -11.98 3.80
N VAL A 489 13.96 -11.99 4.63
CA VAL A 489 12.56 -12.04 4.17
C VAL A 489 11.97 -10.64 4.14
N PRO A 490 11.41 -10.18 3.01
CA PRO A 490 10.74 -8.88 2.91
C PRO A 490 9.65 -8.74 3.96
N VAL A 491 9.59 -7.58 4.61
CA VAL A 491 8.54 -7.17 5.54
C VAL A 491 7.95 -5.85 5.10
N TYR A 492 6.62 -5.79 5.03
CA TYR A 492 5.86 -4.60 4.64
C TYR A 492 4.99 -4.17 5.81
N LEU A 493 5.20 -2.97 6.31
CA LEU A 493 4.31 -2.32 7.26
C LEU A 493 3.36 -1.42 6.48
N LEU A 494 2.12 -1.86 6.33
CA LEU A 494 1.09 -1.30 5.47
C LEU A 494 -0.02 -0.66 6.31
N TYR A 495 -0.68 0.36 5.76
CA TYR A 495 -1.81 1.00 6.40
C TYR A 495 -3.04 0.96 5.50
N TRP A 496 -3.60 -0.25 5.30
CA TRP A 496 -4.77 -0.43 4.45
C TRP A 496 -6.05 -0.36 5.28
N THR A 497 -6.79 0.71 5.10
CA THR A 497 -8.08 0.93 5.74
C THR A 497 -9.25 0.40 4.89
N ALA A 498 -9.01 0.11 3.59
CA ALA A 498 -9.95 -0.59 2.72
C ALA A 498 -9.23 -1.57 1.78
N TRP A 499 -9.84 -2.73 1.54
CA TRP A 499 -9.44 -3.71 0.53
C TRP A 499 -10.62 -4.61 0.16
N VAL A 500 -10.45 -5.44 -0.87
CA VAL A 500 -11.45 -6.41 -1.28
C VAL A 500 -10.86 -7.81 -1.12
N ASN A 501 -11.56 -8.68 -0.42
CA ASN A 501 -11.20 -10.07 -0.22
C ASN A 501 -11.33 -10.89 -1.53
N SER A 502 -10.89 -12.15 -1.49
CA SER A 502 -11.02 -13.09 -2.61
C SER A 502 -12.46 -13.41 -2.97
N ASP A 503 -13.37 -13.37 -2.00
CA ASP A 503 -14.82 -13.57 -2.14
C ASP A 503 -15.57 -12.33 -2.68
N GLY A 504 -14.87 -11.24 -2.96
CA GLY A 504 -15.44 -9.97 -3.42
C GLY A 504 -15.94 -9.04 -2.32
N ALA A 505 -15.90 -9.45 -1.05
CA ALA A 505 -16.37 -8.62 0.05
C ALA A 505 -15.40 -7.46 0.32
N VAL A 506 -15.93 -6.23 0.26
CA VAL A 506 -15.19 -5.01 0.60
C VAL A 506 -15.00 -4.93 2.11
N GLN A 507 -13.78 -4.78 2.52
CA GLN A 507 -13.37 -4.65 3.91
C GLN A 507 -13.05 -3.20 4.22
N PHE A 508 -13.50 -2.70 5.36
CA PHE A 508 -13.12 -1.40 5.89
C PHE A 508 -12.54 -1.52 7.28
N ARG A 509 -11.61 -0.66 7.62
CA ARG A 509 -11.07 -0.50 8.98
C ARG A 509 -11.15 0.96 9.37
N ARG A 510 -11.23 1.19 10.65
CA ARG A 510 -11.11 2.53 11.19
C ARG A 510 -9.75 3.11 10.83
N ASP A 511 -9.74 4.35 10.38
CA ASP A 511 -8.52 5.14 10.19
C ASP A 511 -8.04 5.62 11.57
N ILE A 512 -7.22 4.78 12.25
CA ILE A 512 -6.78 5.02 13.63
C ILE A 512 -5.72 6.11 13.75
N TYR A 513 -5.13 6.53 12.63
CA TYR A 513 -4.09 7.55 12.58
C TYR A 513 -4.49 8.78 11.75
N ASP A 514 -5.76 8.85 11.34
CA ASP A 514 -6.36 9.95 10.56
C ASP A 514 -5.56 10.28 9.28
N ARG A 515 -5.14 9.23 8.52
CA ARG A 515 -4.32 9.36 7.29
C ARG A 515 -5.13 9.33 5.99
N ASP A 516 -6.38 8.89 6.00
CA ASP A 516 -7.17 8.73 4.77
C ASP A 516 -7.56 10.08 4.16
N ALA A 517 -8.15 10.97 4.96
CA ALA A 517 -8.62 12.25 4.48
C ALA A 517 -7.49 13.17 3.96
N PRO A 518 -6.33 13.30 4.64
CA PRO A 518 -5.19 14.04 4.10
C PRO A 518 -4.68 13.47 2.78
N LEU A 519 -4.61 12.14 2.64
CA LEU A 519 -4.16 11.48 1.42
C LEU A 519 -5.16 11.69 0.27
N ALA A 520 -6.45 11.56 0.53
CA ALA A 520 -7.50 11.81 -0.48
C ALA A 520 -7.46 13.29 -0.96
N ALA A 521 -7.26 14.24 -0.05
CA ALA A 521 -7.09 15.65 -0.36
C ALA A 521 -5.84 15.91 -1.21
N ALA A 522 -4.70 15.29 -0.87
CA ALA A 522 -3.48 15.38 -1.65
C ALA A 522 -3.64 14.82 -3.06
N LEU A 523 -4.37 13.71 -3.23
CA LEU A 523 -4.70 13.14 -4.54
C LEU A 523 -5.60 14.07 -5.37
N ALA A 524 -6.47 14.84 -4.73
CA ALA A 524 -7.31 15.84 -5.37
C ALA A 524 -6.54 17.13 -5.77
N THR A 525 -5.32 17.34 -5.25
CA THR A 525 -4.49 18.50 -5.59
C THR A 525 -3.98 18.39 -7.03
N PRO A 526 -4.06 19.47 -7.85
CA PRO A 526 -3.47 19.48 -9.19
C PRO A 526 -1.98 19.18 -9.18
N ILE A 527 -1.50 18.51 -10.22
CA ILE A 527 -0.08 18.52 -10.56
C ILE A 527 0.20 19.94 -11.09
N GLN A 528 0.85 20.78 -10.28
CA GLN A 528 1.21 22.12 -10.75
C GLN A 528 2.35 21.97 -11.76
N GLY A 529 2.19 22.52 -12.96
CA GLY A 529 3.31 22.79 -13.86
C GLY A 529 4.26 23.79 -13.20
N ASP A 530 5.55 23.61 -13.39
CA ASP A 530 6.55 24.62 -13.02
C ASP A 530 6.37 25.87 -13.88
#